data_9ccd7c0cd945a01c93c3a8463f6f92a4
#
_entry.id   9ccd7c0cd945a01c93c3a8463f6f92a4
#
_cell.length_a   1.000
_cell.length_b   1.000
_cell.length_c   1.000
_cell.angle_alpha   90.00
_cell.angle_beta   90.00
_cell.angle_gamma   90.00
#
_symmetry.space_group_name_H-M   'P 1'
#
loop_
_entity.id
_entity.type
_entity.pdbx_description
1 polymer ?
#
loop_
_entity_poly.entity_id
_entity_poly.type
_entity_poly.pdbx_seq_one_letter_code
_entity_poly.pdbx_strand_id
1 'polypeptide(L)'
;MPNRREETESLIRRYYERFNAHDAAGMLSCLSDGIVHDVNQGERRKGKALFASFMEHMNRCYREQLRDIIVLSSAEGTHAAAEFVVHG
;
A
#
# COMPACT_ATOMS: atom_id res chain seq x y z
N MET A 1 -2.34 7.21 23.94
CA MET A 1 -2.18 7.68 22.55
C MET A 1 -1.20 6.79 21.82
N PRO A 2 -1.49 6.35 20.62
CA PRO A 2 -0.52 5.58 19.85
C PRO A 2 0.70 6.46 19.53
N ASN A 3 1.88 5.85 19.50
CA ASN A 3 3.08 6.53 19.07
C ASN A 3 3.17 6.52 17.52
N ARG A 4 4.14 7.23 16.97
CA ARG A 4 4.29 7.36 15.53
C ARG A 4 4.48 6.01 14.83
N ARG A 5 5.19 5.09 15.47
CA ARG A 5 5.41 3.74 14.96
C ARG A 5 4.09 3.00 14.83
N GLU A 6 3.26 3.05 15.87
CA GLU A 6 1.95 2.40 15.88
C GLU A 6 1.01 3.00 14.83
N GLU A 7 1.05 4.31 14.66
CA GLU A 7 0.26 5.00 13.62
C GLU A 7 0.68 4.55 12.23
N THR A 8 1.98 4.42 11.99
CA THR A 8 2.51 3.96 10.72
C THR A 8 2.09 2.52 10.44
N GLU A 9 2.21 1.63 11.42
CA GLU A 9 1.80 0.24 11.26
C GLU A 9 0.30 0.12 11.00
N SER A 10 -0.52 0.91 11.69
CA SER A 10 -1.96 0.92 11.48
C SER A 10 -2.32 1.41 10.08
N LEU A 11 -1.63 2.42 9.59
CA LEU A 11 -1.82 2.96 8.24
C LEU A 11 -1.52 1.91 7.17
N ILE A 12 -0.39 1.21 7.32
CA ILE A 12 0.03 0.18 6.37
C ILE A 12 -0.98 -0.98 6.37
N ARG A 13 -1.44 -1.41 7.54
CA ARG A 13 -2.44 -2.47 7.64
C ARG A 13 -3.75 -2.07 6.97
N ARG A 14 -4.20 -0.84 7.16
CA ARG A 14 -5.42 -0.34 6.51
C ARG A 14 -5.26 -0.31 5.00
N TYR A 15 -4.10 0.09 4.51
CA TYR A 15 -3.80 0.11 3.08
C TYR A 15 -3.99 -1.28 2.46
N TYR A 16 -3.44 -2.32 3.08
CA TYR A 16 -3.55 -3.69 2.56
C TYR A 16 -4.94 -4.29 2.77
N GLU A 17 -5.66 -3.89 3.81
CA GLU A 17 -7.07 -4.27 3.97
C GLU A 17 -7.90 -3.74 2.80
N ARG A 18 -7.66 -2.50 2.40
CA ARG A 18 -8.34 -1.90 1.25
C ARG A 18 -7.92 -2.57 -0.05
N PHE A 19 -6.68 -2.96 -0.17
CA PHE A 19 -6.22 -3.76 -1.32
C PHE A 19 -7.01 -5.06 -1.42
N ASN A 20 -7.13 -5.80 -0.35
CA ASN A 20 -7.86 -7.07 -0.33
C ASN A 20 -9.36 -6.89 -0.58
N ALA A 21 -9.90 -5.75 -0.24
CA ALA A 21 -11.30 -5.41 -0.49
C ALA A 21 -11.51 -4.86 -1.93
N HIS A 22 -10.46 -4.74 -2.71
CA HIS A 22 -10.49 -4.13 -4.05
C HIS A 22 -11.02 -2.69 -4.02
N ASP A 23 -10.71 -1.99 -2.93
CA ASP A 23 -11.15 -0.61 -2.69
C ASP A 23 -10.02 0.36 -3.04
N ALA A 24 -9.88 0.69 -4.32
CA ALA A 24 -8.83 1.58 -4.79
C ALA A 24 -8.94 2.97 -4.15
N ALA A 25 -10.15 3.49 -4.00
CA ALA A 25 -10.35 4.80 -3.36
C ALA A 25 -9.89 4.80 -1.90
N GLY A 26 -10.18 3.71 -1.17
CA GLY A 26 -9.72 3.55 0.21
C GLY A 26 -8.19 3.46 0.30
N MET A 27 -7.55 2.76 -0.65
CA MET A 27 -6.08 2.72 -0.72
C MET A 27 -5.51 4.11 -0.94
N LEU A 28 -6.08 4.85 -1.89
CA LEU A 28 -5.61 6.21 -2.22
C LEU A 28 -5.74 7.15 -1.02
N SER A 29 -6.73 6.97 -0.17
CA SER A 29 -6.91 7.79 1.03
C SER A 29 -5.78 7.64 2.03
N CYS A 30 -4.99 6.56 1.93
CA CYS A 30 -3.84 6.31 2.80
C CYS A 30 -2.56 6.97 2.28
N LEU A 31 -2.57 7.56 1.10
CA LEU A 31 -1.38 8.05 0.42
C LEU A 31 -1.34 9.57 0.38
N SER A 32 -0.14 10.14 0.36
CA SER A 32 0.05 11.57 0.12
C SER A 32 -0.12 11.88 -1.37
N ASP A 33 -0.43 13.14 -1.69
CA ASP A 33 -0.60 13.57 -3.08
C ASP A 33 0.69 13.46 -3.88
N GLY A 34 1.82 13.59 -3.22
CA GLY A 34 3.14 13.50 -3.85
C GLY A 34 3.76 12.11 -3.82
N ILE A 35 2.95 11.07 -3.61
CA ILE A 35 3.47 9.69 -3.50
C ILE A 35 4.36 9.33 -4.69
N VAL A 36 5.45 8.63 -4.40
CA VAL A 36 6.35 8.06 -5.41
C VAL A 36 6.20 6.54 -5.34
N HIS A 37 5.88 5.94 -6.46
CA HIS A 37 5.60 4.51 -6.54
C HIS A 37 6.58 3.83 -7.49
N ASP A 38 7.40 2.95 -6.93
CA ASP A 38 8.34 2.12 -7.70
C ASP A 38 7.78 0.71 -7.76
N VAL A 39 7.62 0.18 -8.98
CA VAL A 39 7.09 -1.18 -9.18
C VAL A 39 8.22 -2.06 -9.71
N ASN A 40 8.72 -2.94 -8.85
CA ASN A 40 9.81 -3.86 -9.21
C ASN A 40 10.98 -3.10 -9.85
N GLN A 41 11.32 -3.44 -11.11
CA GLN A 41 12.37 -2.78 -11.88
C GLN A 41 11.79 -1.84 -12.93
N GLY A 42 10.50 -1.51 -12.83
CA GLY A 42 9.85 -0.61 -13.76
C GLY A 42 10.17 0.86 -13.51
N GLU A 43 9.56 1.72 -14.29
CA GLU A 43 9.71 3.16 -14.14
C GLU A 43 9.12 3.64 -12.82
N ARG A 44 9.79 4.61 -12.21
CA ARG A 44 9.28 5.28 -11.02
C ARG A 44 8.06 6.12 -11.40
N ARG A 45 6.97 5.94 -10.67
CA ARG A 45 5.73 6.67 -10.91
C ARG A 45 5.50 7.65 -9.77
N LYS A 46 5.33 8.91 -10.12
CA LYS A 46 5.11 9.97 -9.15
C LYS A 46 3.67 10.46 -9.21
N GLY A 47 3.11 10.70 -8.04
CA GLY A 47 1.79 11.30 -7.91
C GLY A 47 0.67 10.30 -7.80
N LYS A 48 -0.36 10.74 -7.09
CA LYS A 48 -1.51 9.92 -6.76
C LYS A 48 -2.32 9.50 -8.00
N ALA A 49 -2.35 10.36 -9.03
CA ALA A 49 -3.07 10.06 -10.26
C ALA A 49 -2.46 8.86 -11.00
N LEU A 50 -1.13 8.80 -11.10
CA LEU A 50 -0.45 7.66 -11.73
C LEU A 50 -0.62 6.39 -10.91
N PHE A 51 -0.60 6.51 -9.59
CA PHE A 51 -0.85 5.38 -8.71
C PHE A 51 -2.29 4.84 -8.93
N ALA A 52 -3.26 5.73 -9.01
CA ALA A 52 -4.66 5.35 -9.27
C ALA A 52 -4.82 4.61 -10.60
N SER A 53 -4.15 5.09 -11.65
CA SER A 53 -4.18 4.43 -12.96
C SER A 53 -3.57 3.03 -12.90
N PHE A 54 -2.46 2.88 -12.16
CA PHE A 54 -1.82 1.58 -11.97
C PHE A 54 -2.76 0.62 -11.23
N MET A 55 -3.41 1.07 -10.16
CA MET A 55 -4.33 0.23 -9.39
C MET A 55 -5.55 -0.18 -10.20
N GLU A 56 -6.07 0.71 -11.02
CA GLU A 56 -7.18 0.38 -11.90
C GLU A 56 -6.78 -0.71 -12.89
N HIS A 57 -5.60 -0.61 -13.47
CA HIS A 57 -5.06 -1.64 -14.35
C HIS A 57 -4.93 -2.98 -13.64
N MET A 58 -4.38 -2.98 -12.43
CA MET A 58 -4.21 -4.20 -11.62
C MET A 58 -5.57 -4.85 -11.32
N ASN A 59 -6.57 -4.05 -10.96
CA ASN A 59 -7.90 -4.56 -10.67
C ASN A 59 -8.59 -5.21 -11.88
N ARG A 60 -8.26 -4.74 -13.09
CA ARG A 60 -8.81 -5.34 -14.31
C ARG A 60 -8.08 -6.62 -14.73
N CYS A 61 -6.77 -6.66 -14.51
CA CYS A 61 -5.94 -7.75 -15.00
C CYS A 61 -5.71 -8.85 -13.96
N TYR A 62 -5.79 -8.53 -12.69
CA TYR A 62 -5.43 -9.44 -11.60
C TYR A 62 -6.45 -9.36 -10.47
N ARG A 63 -6.74 -10.52 -9.88
CA ARG A 63 -7.59 -10.61 -8.70
C ARG A 63 -6.79 -11.27 -7.59
N GLU A 64 -5.88 -10.50 -7.02
CA GLU A 64 -4.97 -10.98 -6.01
C GLU A 64 -5.50 -10.71 -4.60
N GLN A 65 -5.23 -11.66 -3.70
CA GLN A 65 -5.46 -11.49 -2.26
C GLN A 65 -4.13 -11.63 -1.55
N LEU A 66 -3.89 -10.76 -0.59
CA LEU A 66 -2.69 -10.81 0.23
C LEU A 66 -3.01 -11.46 1.55
N ARG A 67 -2.21 -12.46 1.93
CA ARG A 67 -2.40 -13.22 3.16
C ARG A 67 -1.12 -13.19 3.99
N ASP A 68 -1.27 -13.48 5.27
CA ASP A 68 -0.14 -13.56 6.22
C ASP A 68 0.65 -12.25 6.23
N ILE A 69 -0.04 -11.14 6.30
CA ILE A 69 0.57 -9.81 6.24
C ILE A 69 1.30 -9.51 7.55
N ILE A 70 2.60 -9.28 7.44
CA ILE A 70 3.45 -8.87 8.56
C ILE A 70 3.93 -7.46 8.27
N VAL A 71 3.69 -6.54 9.19
CA VAL A 71 4.11 -5.14 9.03
C VAL A 71 5.23 -4.85 10.00
N LEU A 72 6.33 -4.33 9.47
CA LEU A 72 7.51 -3.92 10.23
C LEU A 72 7.71 -2.43 10.03
N SER A 73 8.11 -1.74 11.08
CA SER A 73 8.36 -0.31 11.01
C SER A 73 9.62 0.08 11.76
N SER A 74 10.22 1.21 11.34
CA SER A 74 11.36 1.78 12.04
C SER A 74 10.92 2.33 13.41
N ALA A 75 11.87 2.48 14.32
CA ALA A 75 11.59 2.99 15.66
C ALA A 75 10.94 4.38 15.63
N GLU A 76 11.30 5.22 14.68
CA GLU A 76 10.75 6.56 14.53
C GLU A 76 9.43 6.60 13.75
N GLY A 77 9.02 5.47 13.15
CA GLY A 77 7.80 5.41 12.36
C GLY A 77 7.88 6.10 11.01
N THR A 78 9.09 6.35 10.50
CA THR A 78 9.30 7.03 9.22
C THR A 78 9.44 6.06 8.04
N HIS A 79 9.68 4.79 8.33
CA HIS A 79 9.84 3.75 7.33
C HIS A 79 9.06 2.52 7.75
N ALA A 80 8.51 1.81 6.79
CA ALA A 80 7.82 0.56 7.04
C ALA A 80 7.99 -0.39 5.87
N ALA A 81 7.86 -1.67 6.17
CA ALA A 81 7.86 -2.74 5.18
C ALA A 81 6.71 -3.69 5.49
N ALA A 82 6.18 -4.31 4.46
CA ALA A 82 5.18 -5.36 4.62
C ALA A 82 5.63 -6.61 3.87
N GLU A 83 5.47 -7.74 4.53
CA GLU A 83 5.74 -9.06 3.96
C GLU A 83 4.42 -9.81 3.90
N PHE A 84 4.14 -10.45 2.78
CA PHE A 84 2.87 -11.16 2.61
C PHE A 84 3.00 -12.23 1.55
N VAL A 85 1.99 -13.12 1.52
CA VAL A 85 1.85 -14.15 0.50
C VAL A 85 0.75 -13.69 -0.46
N VAL A 86 1.02 -13.76 -1.76
CA VAL A 86 0.07 -13.37 -2.81
C VAL A 86 -0.65 -14.60 -3.31
N HIS A 87 -1.98 -14.54 -3.32
CA HIS A 87 -2.85 -15.55 -3.90
C HIS A 87 -3.61 -14.93 -5.07
N GLY A 88 -3.38 -15.46 -6.23
CA GLY A 88 -4.06 -15.01 -7.44
C GLY A 88 -5.29 -15.83 -7.81
#